data_f632397ed92bca7267aa9298ddf5920d
#
_entry.id   f632397ed92bca7267aa9298ddf5920d
#
_cell.length_a   1.000
_cell.length_b   1.000
_cell.length_c   1.000
_cell.angle_alpha   90.00
_cell.angle_beta   90.00
_cell.angle_gamma   90.00
#
_symmetry.space_group_name_H-M   'P 1'
#
loop_
_entity.id
_entity.type
_entity.pdbx_description
1 polymer ?
#
loop_
_entity_poly.entity_id
_entity_poly.type
_entity_poly.pdbx_seq_one_letter_code
_entity_poly.pdbx_strand_id
1 'polypeptide(L)'
;MDPTSRYEWIAPGDVTAFLGLAFDNIAQLIVFGSILVGVFGYPSDLVLGKMLPGTALGVLIGDLVYTALAFRLARRTGRQDVTAMPLGIDTVSLFGLTFGALGPVFKQTGDAVLSWHVGMALMVAMGVFKIAVTPLAARLRHLVPAAAMLGTLGGIGLALIAFMPMLKLFAAPLVGIPALLLVLLALLRVPRLPGGVPTVLAVVATATAAYYAAAAAGWVPPLEPIGAGVPGLGFAPPQPSLGFLDGMRLAVPYLPLALPLAFATIVGGIDNTESAAAAGDAYDTTEILLTEGVSTLVAGLFGGVIQTTPYIGHPAYKRMGGRAAYTLATGLFVGLGGVFGYLSWLVHALPEVVVVPILVYVGLEIAAQCFHAAPQRHAPAVAASFLPSLANLAVILVVQMLAGAGVAATALKGDAASAFGALSLLSAGFVFSSMLLGSAIAFLIDGDWRGMAVTLGIAALASWFGVIHSPLPGGATFLPWNVGDARPIAIGTGYAIVAAVAAVAAAREGARERRP
;
A
#
# COMPACT_ATOMS: atom_id res chain seq x y z
N MET A 1 30.53 29.58 -8.19
CA MET A 1 29.30 29.10 -8.83
C MET A 1 28.56 30.31 -9.33
N ASP A 2 28.20 30.33 -10.60
CA ASP A 2 27.50 31.44 -11.23
C ASP A 2 26.07 31.53 -10.67
N PRO A 3 25.66 32.63 -10.00
CA PRO A 3 24.33 32.78 -9.43
C PRO A 3 23.21 32.92 -10.47
N THR A 4 23.55 32.89 -11.75
CA THR A 4 22.61 33.04 -12.88
C THR A 4 22.19 31.71 -13.52
N SER A 5 22.74 30.56 -13.11
CA SER A 5 22.37 29.27 -13.69
C SER A 5 20.97 28.85 -13.22
N ARG A 6 20.01 28.89 -14.13
CA ARG A 6 18.64 28.41 -13.86
C ARG A 6 18.64 26.90 -13.67
N TYR A 7 17.87 26.41 -12.68
CA TYR A 7 17.62 24.98 -12.50
C TYR A 7 17.08 24.33 -13.80
N GLU A 8 17.79 23.33 -14.28
CA GLU A 8 17.38 22.53 -15.42
C GLU A 8 16.32 21.51 -14.99
N TRP A 9 15.08 21.96 -14.89
CA TRP A 9 13.97 21.14 -14.40
C TRP A 9 13.45 20.11 -15.38
N ILE A 10 13.90 20.15 -16.65
CA ILE A 10 13.61 19.18 -17.73
C ILE A 10 14.91 18.57 -18.21
N ALA A 11 14.97 17.25 -18.28
CA ALA A 11 16.09 16.49 -18.82
C ALA A 11 15.58 15.29 -19.62
N PRO A 12 16.39 14.72 -20.55
CA PRO A 12 15.96 13.52 -21.31
C PRO A 12 15.57 12.33 -20.41
N GLY A 13 16.13 12.25 -19.21
CA GLY A 13 15.80 11.22 -18.21
C GLY A 13 14.37 11.31 -17.68
N ASP A 14 13.75 12.49 -17.72
CA ASP A 14 12.37 12.68 -17.25
C ASP A 14 11.36 11.85 -18.03
N VAL A 15 11.58 11.59 -19.31
CA VAL A 15 10.68 10.74 -20.13
C VAL A 15 10.64 9.31 -19.57
N THR A 16 11.80 8.74 -19.27
CA THR A 16 11.88 7.37 -18.72
C THR A 16 11.33 7.32 -17.31
N ALA A 17 11.65 8.32 -16.49
CA ALA A 17 11.16 8.45 -15.13
C ALA A 17 9.62 8.62 -15.10
N PHE A 18 9.07 9.48 -15.97
CA PHE A 18 7.63 9.67 -16.15
C PHE A 18 6.93 8.36 -16.53
N LEU A 19 7.41 7.66 -17.54
CA LEU A 19 6.80 6.39 -17.97
C LEU A 19 6.84 5.37 -16.82
N GLY A 20 7.95 5.28 -16.08
CA GLY A 20 8.04 4.39 -14.92
C GLY A 20 6.98 4.71 -13.86
N LEU A 21 6.91 5.96 -13.41
CA LEU A 21 5.99 6.38 -12.35
C LEU A 21 4.51 6.36 -12.81
N ALA A 22 4.23 6.79 -14.05
CA ALA A 22 2.88 6.79 -14.59
C ALA A 22 2.32 5.38 -14.78
N PHE A 23 3.14 4.46 -15.33
CA PHE A 23 2.71 3.05 -15.49
C PHE A 23 2.49 2.34 -14.16
N ASP A 24 3.29 2.64 -13.15
CA ASP A 24 3.07 2.08 -11.82
C ASP A 24 1.71 2.54 -11.25
N ASN A 25 1.40 3.83 -11.30
CA ASN A 25 0.10 4.35 -10.88
C ASN A 25 -1.07 3.74 -11.67
N ILE A 26 -0.93 3.62 -13.01
CA ILE A 26 -1.95 2.99 -13.87
C ILE A 26 -2.16 1.52 -13.48
N ALA A 27 -1.08 0.76 -13.28
CA ALA A 27 -1.17 -0.64 -12.90
C ALA A 27 -1.94 -0.81 -11.59
N GLN A 28 -1.69 0.04 -10.61
CA GLN A 28 -2.40 0.02 -9.33
C GLN A 28 -3.88 0.36 -9.50
N LEU A 29 -4.23 1.35 -10.32
CA LEU A 29 -5.63 1.70 -10.60
C LEU A 29 -6.37 0.58 -11.35
N ILE A 30 -5.70 -0.12 -12.29
CA ILE A 30 -6.27 -1.29 -12.96
C ILE A 30 -6.56 -2.40 -11.96
N VAL A 31 -5.61 -2.72 -11.08
CA VAL A 31 -5.81 -3.75 -10.06
C VAL A 31 -6.90 -3.35 -9.09
N PHE A 32 -6.94 -2.11 -8.66
CA PHE A 32 -8.00 -1.58 -7.81
C PHE A 32 -9.39 -1.77 -8.45
N GLY A 33 -9.55 -1.32 -9.71
CA GLY A 33 -10.78 -1.50 -10.47
C GLY A 33 -11.17 -2.97 -10.61
N SER A 34 -10.20 -3.83 -10.97
CA SER A 34 -10.42 -5.27 -11.12
C SER A 34 -10.84 -5.96 -9.83
N ILE A 35 -10.27 -5.57 -8.69
CA ILE A 35 -10.66 -6.16 -7.39
C ILE A 35 -12.07 -5.70 -7.01
N LEU A 36 -12.36 -4.41 -7.06
CA LEU A 36 -13.68 -3.92 -6.64
C LEU A 36 -14.79 -4.41 -7.57
N VAL A 37 -14.62 -4.26 -8.88
CA VAL A 37 -15.64 -4.67 -9.86
C VAL A 37 -15.65 -6.19 -10.02
N GLY A 38 -14.49 -6.80 -10.29
CA GLY A 38 -14.41 -8.23 -10.65
C GLY A 38 -14.53 -9.19 -9.46
N VAL A 39 -13.99 -8.85 -8.28
CA VAL A 39 -14.00 -9.74 -7.11
C VAL A 39 -15.18 -9.43 -6.18
N PHE A 40 -15.43 -8.14 -5.91
CA PHE A 40 -16.48 -7.75 -4.97
C PHE A 40 -17.82 -7.42 -5.63
N GLY A 41 -17.84 -7.16 -6.95
CA GLY A 41 -19.07 -6.88 -7.70
C GLY A 41 -19.57 -5.43 -7.56
N TYR A 42 -18.65 -4.48 -7.29
CA TYR A 42 -19.04 -3.06 -7.27
C TYR A 42 -19.53 -2.58 -8.63
N PRO A 43 -20.48 -1.63 -8.65
CA PRO A 43 -20.86 -0.95 -9.88
C PRO A 43 -19.64 -0.24 -10.50
N SER A 44 -19.37 -0.51 -11.78
CA SER A 44 -18.20 0.04 -12.49
C SER A 44 -18.23 1.56 -12.61
N ASP A 45 -19.42 2.15 -12.77
CA ASP A 45 -19.62 3.60 -12.79
C ASP A 45 -19.21 4.29 -11.48
N LEU A 46 -19.47 3.64 -10.32
CA LEU A 46 -19.02 4.14 -9.03
C LEU A 46 -17.49 4.08 -8.90
N VAL A 47 -16.90 2.94 -9.24
CA VAL A 47 -15.44 2.74 -9.12
C VAL A 47 -14.68 3.63 -10.10
N LEU A 48 -15.04 3.56 -11.39
CA LEU A 48 -14.34 4.27 -12.46
C LEU A 48 -14.73 5.75 -12.54
N GLY A 49 -15.95 6.11 -12.13
CA GLY A 49 -16.47 7.48 -12.23
C GLY A 49 -16.32 8.32 -10.97
N LYS A 50 -16.09 7.71 -9.80
CA LYS A 50 -15.98 8.43 -8.50
C LYS A 50 -14.70 8.09 -7.76
N MET A 51 -14.46 6.80 -7.43
CA MET A 51 -13.34 6.40 -6.59
C MET A 51 -11.99 6.64 -7.28
N LEU A 52 -11.87 6.27 -8.55
CA LEU A 52 -10.64 6.42 -9.33
C LEU A 52 -10.29 7.89 -9.58
N PRO A 53 -11.21 8.76 -10.06
CA PRO A 53 -10.91 10.19 -10.22
C PRO A 53 -10.53 10.90 -8.92
N GLY A 54 -11.18 10.57 -7.80
CA GLY A 54 -10.83 11.12 -6.49
C GLY A 54 -9.43 10.71 -6.04
N THR A 55 -9.03 9.45 -6.25
CA THR A 55 -7.68 8.96 -5.96
C THR A 55 -6.64 9.65 -6.86
N ALA A 56 -6.94 9.79 -8.15
CA ALA A 56 -6.08 10.46 -9.12
C ALA A 56 -5.83 11.94 -8.79
N LEU A 57 -6.82 12.62 -8.19
CA LEU A 57 -6.67 13.99 -7.70
C LEU A 57 -5.64 14.08 -6.57
N GLY A 58 -5.59 13.09 -5.68
CA GLY A 58 -4.55 13.02 -4.65
C GLY A 58 -3.16 12.94 -5.25
N VAL A 59 -2.96 12.10 -6.26
CA VAL A 59 -1.68 12.00 -6.99
C VAL A 59 -1.32 13.32 -7.65
N LEU A 60 -2.27 13.98 -8.31
CA LEU A 60 -2.05 15.29 -8.95
C LEU A 60 -1.53 16.32 -7.93
N ILE A 61 -2.21 16.46 -6.79
CA ILE A 61 -1.85 17.45 -5.78
C ILE A 61 -0.46 17.17 -5.21
N GLY A 62 -0.19 15.92 -4.85
CA GLY A 62 1.08 15.54 -4.27
C GLY A 62 2.26 15.75 -5.24
N ASP A 63 2.12 15.31 -6.48
CA ASP A 63 3.17 15.48 -7.50
C ASP A 63 3.40 16.96 -7.86
N LEU A 64 2.35 17.79 -7.90
CA LEU A 64 2.51 19.24 -8.09
C LEU A 64 3.31 19.87 -6.95
N VAL A 65 3.00 19.51 -5.70
CA VAL A 65 3.74 20.03 -4.53
C VAL A 65 5.17 19.51 -4.54
N TYR A 66 5.42 18.22 -4.80
CA TYR A 66 6.78 17.68 -4.87
C TYR A 66 7.60 18.29 -6.01
N THR A 67 6.98 18.58 -7.14
CA THR A 67 7.60 19.38 -8.22
C THR A 67 8.04 20.75 -7.69
N ALA A 68 7.15 21.47 -6.98
CA ALA A 68 7.46 22.77 -6.41
C ALA A 68 8.57 22.72 -5.35
N LEU A 69 8.58 21.65 -4.52
CA LEU A 69 9.65 21.40 -3.53
C LEU A 69 11.00 21.18 -4.20
N ALA A 70 11.05 20.50 -5.36
CA ALA A 70 12.28 20.32 -6.13
C ALA A 70 12.83 21.68 -6.63
N PHE A 71 11.96 22.54 -7.15
CA PHE A 71 12.36 23.91 -7.53
C PHE A 71 12.89 24.71 -6.33
N ARG A 72 12.25 24.56 -5.17
CA ARG A 72 12.69 25.25 -3.95
C ARG A 72 14.04 24.72 -3.46
N LEU A 73 14.25 23.41 -3.47
CA LEU A 73 15.52 22.78 -3.10
C LEU A 73 16.64 23.23 -4.04
N ALA A 74 16.40 23.21 -5.37
CA ALA A 74 17.35 23.65 -6.36
C ALA A 74 17.79 25.11 -6.16
N ARG A 75 16.83 26.01 -5.88
CA ARG A 75 17.11 27.42 -5.56
C ARG A 75 17.94 27.60 -4.28
N ARG A 76 17.60 26.84 -3.22
CA ARG A 76 18.33 26.92 -1.93
C ARG A 76 19.76 26.41 -2.03
N THR A 77 19.97 25.37 -2.82
CA THR A 77 21.28 24.70 -2.93
C THR A 77 22.13 25.19 -4.10
N GLY A 78 21.56 25.96 -5.05
CA GLY A 78 22.22 26.36 -6.28
C GLY A 78 22.50 25.19 -7.23
N ARG A 79 21.89 24.01 -7.00
CA ARG A 79 22.13 22.79 -7.76
C ARG A 79 21.19 22.70 -8.94
N GLN A 80 21.71 22.15 -10.06
CA GLN A 80 20.94 21.93 -11.28
C GLN A 80 20.46 20.48 -11.44
N ASP A 81 21.00 19.54 -10.66
CA ASP A 81 20.77 18.10 -10.75
C ASP A 81 19.74 17.59 -9.73
N VAL A 82 18.97 18.47 -9.12
CA VAL A 82 17.92 18.09 -8.16
C VAL A 82 16.83 17.28 -8.87
N THR A 83 16.44 16.16 -8.28
CA THR A 83 15.36 15.29 -8.75
C THR A 83 14.18 15.42 -7.80
N ALA A 84 12.95 15.62 -8.30
CA ALA A 84 11.75 15.69 -7.47
C ALA A 84 11.51 14.37 -6.74
N MET A 85 10.86 14.44 -5.57
CA MET A 85 10.36 13.23 -4.90
C MET A 85 9.25 12.61 -5.75
N PRO A 86 9.25 11.30 -5.99
CA PRO A 86 8.12 10.64 -6.64
C PRO A 86 6.98 10.43 -5.65
N LEU A 87 5.75 10.68 -6.08
CA LEU A 87 4.55 10.34 -5.32
C LEU A 87 3.64 9.46 -6.17
N GLY A 88 2.94 8.56 -5.52
CA GLY A 88 1.96 7.72 -6.20
C GLY A 88 0.97 7.09 -5.24
N ILE A 89 0.19 6.16 -5.77
CA ILE A 89 -0.81 5.40 -5.02
C ILE A 89 -0.10 4.42 -4.09
N ASP A 90 -0.55 4.35 -2.83
CA ASP A 90 -0.01 3.36 -1.89
C ASP A 90 -0.61 1.97 -2.14
N THR A 91 0.22 1.09 -2.67
CA THR A 91 -0.17 -0.29 -2.98
C THR A 91 -0.60 -1.06 -1.74
N VAL A 92 0.02 -0.81 -0.60
CA VAL A 92 -0.27 -1.51 0.66
C VAL A 92 -1.69 -1.18 1.13
N SER A 93 -2.06 0.09 1.15
CA SER A 93 -3.42 0.48 1.53
C SER A 93 -4.45 0.11 0.46
N LEU A 94 -4.07 0.08 -0.82
CA LEU A 94 -4.94 -0.41 -1.88
C LEU A 94 -5.48 -1.80 -1.52
N PHE A 95 -4.60 -2.75 -1.26
CA PHE A 95 -5.01 -4.11 -0.89
C PHE A 95 -5.61 -4.16 0.51
N GLY A 96 -4.99 -3.49 1.49
CA GLY A 96 -5.45 -3.47 2.88
C GLY A 96 -6.87 -2.93 3.03
N LEU A 97 -7.17 -1.77 2.43
CA LEU A 97 -8.49 -1.17 2.51
C LEU A 97 -9.52 -1.90 1.64
N THR A 98 -9.12 -2.37 0.46
CA THR A 98 -10.03 -3.08 -0.46
C THR A 98 -10.52 -4.39 0.15
N PHE A 99 -9.61 -5.22 0.66
CA PHE A 99 -9.96 -6.52 1.24
C PHE A 99 -10.35 -6.43 2.73
N GLY A 100 -9.79 -5.49 3.47
CA GLY A 100 -10.00 -5.38 4.91
C GLY A 100 -11.17 -4.46 5.32
N ALA A 101 -11.63 -3.56 4.45
CA ALA A 101 -12.72 -2.64 4.76
C ALA A 101 -13.79 -2.58 3.66
N LEU A 102 -13.44 -2.11 2.44
CA LEU A 102 -14.42 -1.87 1.37
C LEU A 102 -15.21 -3.13 1.01
N GLY A 103 -14.52 -4.21 0.65
CA GLY A 103 -15.16 -5.48 0.30
C GLY A 103 -16.04 -6.05 1.40
N PRO A 104 -15.54 -6.17 2.65
CA PRO A 104 -16.36 -6.60 3.78
C PRO A 104 -17.59 -5.73 4.05
N VAL A 105 -17.45 -4.39 4.03
CA VAL A 105 -18.60 -3.48 4.23
C VAL A 105 -19.64 -3.69 3.13
N PHE A 106 -19.23 -3.73 1.88
CA PHE A 106 -20.16 -3.96 0.76
C PHE A 106 -20.87 -5.32 0.87
N LYS A 107 -20.14 -6.38 1.19
CA LYS A 107 -20.75 -7.72 1.39
C LYS A 107 -21.72 -7.78 2.56
N GLN A 108 -21.49 -6.99 3.63
CA GLN A 108 -22.37 -6.95 4.80
C GLN A 108 -23.63 -6.11 4.58
N THR A 109 -23.49 -4.98 3.87
CA THR A 109 -24.56 -4.00 3.70
C THR A 109 -25.36 -4.16 2.41
N GLY A 110 -24.74 -4.75 1.37
CA GLY A 110 -25.29 -4.76 0.01
C GLY A 110 -25.28 -3.38 -0.67
N ASP A 111 -24.76 -2.35 0.00
CA ASP A 111 -24.76 -0.96 -0.46
C ASP A 111 -23.35 -0.50 -0.84
N ALA A 112 -23.11 -0.41 -2.15
CA ALA A 112 -21.81 0.01 -2.69
C ALA A 112 -21.52 1.49 -2.41
N VAL A 113 -22.55 2.36 -2.37
CA VAL A 113 -22.40 3.79 -2.10
C VAL A 113 -22.03 3.99 -0.63
N LEU A 114 -22.71 3.31 0.28
CA LEU A 114 -22.37 3.37 1.71
C LEU A 114 -20.96 2.84 1.96
N SER A 115 -20.56 1.75 1.31
CA SER A 115 -19.20 1.23 1.42
C SER A 115 -18.16 2.21 0.85
N TRP A 116 -18.46 2.91 -0.25
CA TRP A 116 -17.62 3.98 -0.77
C TRP A 116 -17.48 5.12 0.26
N HIS A 117 -18.58 5.55 0.88
CA HIS A 117 -18.57 6.57 1.95
C HIS A 117 -17.73 6.13 3.17
N VAL A 118 -17.74 4.85 3.53
CA VAL A 118 -16.83 4.29 4.55
C VAL A 118 -15.37 4.42 4.11
N GLY A 119 -15.06 4.08 2.87
CA GLY A 119 -13.71 4.26 2.30
C GLY A 119 -13.25 5.72 2.35
N MET A 120 -14.13 6.66 1.96
CA MET A 120 -13.86 8.10 2.09
C MET A 120 -13.61 8.52 3.55
N ALA A 121 -14.40 8.02 4.51
CA ALA A 121 -14.25 8.32 5.92
C ALA A 121 -12.90 7.81 6.47
N LEU A 122 -12.47 6.60 6.08
CA LEU A 122 -11.17 6.06 6.42
C LEU A 122 -10.04 6.92 5.82
N MET A 123 -10.16 7.35 4.57
CA MET A 123 -9.18 8.23 3.92
C MET A 123 -9.05 9.58 4.62
N VAL A 124 -10.18 10.20 4.97
CA VAL A 124 -10.20 11.46 5.75
C VAL A 124 -9.52 11.25 7.10
N ALA A 125 -9.85 10.16 7.81
CA ALA A 125 -9.23 9.84 9.09
C ALA A 125 -7.71 9.62 8.96
N MET A 126 -7.27 8.88 7.93
CA MET A 126 -5.86 8.64 7.64
C MET A 126 -5.12 9.94 7.29
N GLY A 127 -5.71 10.80 6.45
CA GLY A 127 -5.13 12.09 6.08
C GLY A 127 -4.97 13.02 7.28
N VAL A 128 -6.02 13.16 8.10
CA VAL A 128 -5.97 13.93 9.36
C VAL A 128 -4.92 13.35 10.32
N PHE A 129 -4.88 12.04 10.48
CA PHE A 129 -3.89 11.36 11.32
C PHE A 129 -2.46 11.65 10.85
N LYS A 130 -2.18 11.53 9.54
CA LYS A 130 -0.87 11.85 8.97
C LYS A 130 -0.44 13.29 9.27
N ILE A 131 -1.32 14.25 9.03
CA ILE A 131 -1.05 15.67 9.30
C ILE A 131 -0.77 15.90 10.78
N ALA A 132 -1.58 15.32 11.67
CA ALA A 132 -1.44 15.47 13.12
C ALA A 132 -0.16 14.83 13.67
N VAL A 133 0.25 13.70 13.11
CA VAL A 133 1.41 12.91 13.57
C VAL A 133 2.72 13.42 12.96
N THR A 134 2.70 14.08 11.80
CA THR A 134 3.89 14.57 11.11
C THR A 134 4.86 15.37 12.01
N PRO A 135 4.43 16.32 12.88
CA PRO A 135 5.35 17.03 13.77
C PRO A 135 6.07 16.12 14.78
N LEU A 136 5.50 14.95 15.04
CA LEU A 136 6.05 13.95 15.95
C LEU A 136 6.84 12.86 15.23
N ALA A 137 6.84 12.86 13.89
CA ALA A 137 7.42 11.79 13.06
C ALA A 137 8.87 11.47 13.41
N ALA A 138 9.71 12.49 13.63
CA ALA A 138 11.10 12.31 14.03
C ALA A 138 11.26 11.58 15.38
N ARG A 139 10.31 11.71 16.30
CA ARG A 139 10.31 10.99 17.59
C ARG A 139 9.75 9.58 17.45
N LEU A 140 8.73 9.40 16.63
CA LEU A 140 8.08 8.11 16.37
C LEU A 140 9.02 7.10 15.73
N ARG A 141 9.96 7.55 14.90
CA ARG A 141 10.99 6.71 14.29
C ARG A 141 11.79 5.89 15.31
N HIS A 142 12.00 6.42 16.51
CA HIS A 142 12.74 5.71 17.58
C HIS A 142 11.88 4.73 18.38
N LEU A 143 10.54 4.77 18.21
CA LEU A 143 9.63 3.90 18.97
C LEU A 143 9.42 2.53 18.32
N VAL A 144 9.54 2.44 16.99
CA VAL A 144 9.33 1.20 16.24
C VAL A 144 10.59 0.87 15.45
N PRO A 145 11.21 -0.29 15.66
CA PRO A 145 12.39 -0.70 14.90
C PRO A 145 12.11 -0.75 13.39
N ALA A 146 13.06 -0.26 12.58
CA ALA A 146 12.94 -0.27 11.11
C ALA A 146 12.62 -1.68 10.56
N ALA A 147 13.22 -2.73 11.15
CA ALA A 147 12.95 -4.11 10.76
C ALA A 147 11.49 -4.53 10.88
N ALA A 148 10.78 -4.02 11.89
CA ALA A 148 9.37 -4.32 12.09
C ALA A 148 8.48 -3.64 11.04
N MET A 149 8.76 -2.39 10.72
CA MET A 149 8.00 -1.61 9.73
C MET A 149 8.25 -2.13 8.32
N LEU A 150 9.53 -2.25 7.96
CA LEU A 150 9.93 -2.80 6.66
C LEU A 150 9.42 -4.23 6.51
N GLY A 151 9.55 -5.07 7.55
CA GLY A 151 9.03 -6.44 7.54
C GLY A 151 7.51 -6.50 7.33
N THR A 152 6.75 -5.60 7.94
CA THR A 152 5.29 -5.50 7.69
C THR A 152 5.01 -5.18 6.22
N LEU A 153 5.70 -4.18 5.66
CA LEU A 153 5.58 -3.81 4.25
C LEU A 153 6.00 -4.97 3.33
N GLY A 154 7.11 -5.66 3.66
CA GLY A 154 7.60 -6.81 2.90
C GLY A 154 6.63 -7.99 2.92
N GLY A 155 6.02 -8.27 4.05
CA GLY A 155 4.99 -9.30 4.18
C GLY A 155 3.77 -9.02 3.30
N ILE A 156 3.31 -7.77 3.26
CA ILE A 156 2.22 -7.33 2.38
C ILE A 156 2.69 -7.38 0.92
N GLY A 157 3.89 -6.89 0.63
CA GLY A 157 4.50 -6.92 -0.70
C GLY A 157 4.51 -8.32 -1.27
N LEU A 158 4.99 -9.29 -0.50
CA LEU A 158 5.07 -10.68 -0.95
C LEU A 158 3.69 -11.35 -1.05
N ALA A 159 2.86 -11.22 0.00
CA ALA A 159 1.60 -11.95 0.10
C ALA A 159 0.51 -11.37 -0.81
N LEU A 160 0.31 -10.05 -0.79
CA LEU A 160 -0.83 -9.42 -1.46
C LEU A 160 -0.43 -8.81 -2.81
N ILE A 161 0.75 -8.19 -2.90
CA ILE A 161 1.17 -7.45 -4.12
C ILE A 161 1.84 -8.39 -5.13
N ALA A 162 2.60 -9.41 -4.68
CA ALA A 162 3.22 -10.38 -5.59
C ALA A 162 2.36 -11.63 -5.79
N PHE A 163 1.99 -12.33 -4.71
CA PHE A 163 1.38 -13.65 -4.81
C PHE A 163 -0.06 -13.61 -5.35
N MET A 164 -0.92 -12.71 -4.86
CA MET A 164 -2.31 -12.63 -5.35
C MET A 164 -2.38 -12.32 -6.86
N PRO A 165 -1.65 -11.32 -7.40
CA PRO A 165 -1.56 -11.10 -8.83
C PRO A 165 -0.93 -12.26 -9.60
N MET A 166 0.07 -12.96 -9.03
CA MET A 166 0.67 -14.14 -9.65
C MET A 166 -0.37 -15.21 -10.00
N LEU A 167 -1.38 -15.42 -9.14
CA LEU A 167 -2.45 -16.39 -9.41
C LEU A 167 -3.22 -16.06 -10.70
N LYS A 168 -3.42 -14.78 -11.01
CA LYS A 168 -4.08 -14.33 -12.24
C LYS A 168 -3.24 -14.60 -13.49
N LEU A 169 -1.91 -14.54 -13.38
CA LEU A 169 -1.01 -14.89 -14.50
C LEU A 169 -1.09 -16.39 -14.80
N PHE A 170 -1.20 -17.22 -13.77
CA PHE A 170 -1.35 -18.66 -13.92
C PHE A 170 -2.77 -19.08 -14.36
N ALA A 171 -3.77 -18.23 -14.16
CA ALA A 171 -5.11 -18.45 -14.72
C ALA A 171 -5.16 -18.20 -16.25
N ALA A 172 -4.26 -17.35 -16.79
CA ALA A 172 -4.10 -17.12 -18.23
C ALA A 172 -2.64 -17.32 -18.67
N PRO A 173 -2.07 -18.53 -18.55
CA PRO A 173 -0.62 -18.76 -18.60
C PRO A 173 0.00 -18.44 -19.95
N LEU A 174 -0.76 -18.60 -21.04
CA LEU A 174 -0.27 -18.35 -22.40
C LEU A 174 0.18 -16.90 -22.63
N VAL A 175 -0.48 -15.94 -21.98
CA VAL A 175 -0.14 -14.51 -22.01
C VAL A 175 0.61 -14.09 -20.76
N GLY A 176 0.16 -14.54 -19.59
CA GLY A 176 0.66 -14.10 -18.28
C GLY A 176 2.12 -14.47 -18.03
N ILE A 177 2.53 -15.70 -18.35
CA ILE A 177 3.91 -16.15 -18.09
C ILE A 177 4.92 -15.43 -19.01
N PRO A 178 4.70 -15.34 -20.34
CA PRO A 178 5.57 -14.52 -21.18
C PRO A 178 5.63 -13.05 -20.77
N ALA A 179 4.48 -12.44 -20.43
CA ALA A 179 4.45 -11.06 -19.96
C ALA A 179 5.26 -10.86 -18.67
N LEU A 180 5.15 -11.79 -17.70
CA LEU A 180 5.94 -11.75 -16.46
C LEU A 180 7.44 -11.80 -16.75
N LEU A 181 7.88 -12.79 -17.54
CA LEU A 181 9.30 -12.97 -17.83
C LEU A 181 9.87 -11.78 -18.61
N LEU A 182 9.11 -11.21 -19.54
CA LEU A 182 9.52 -10.04 -20.31
C LEU A 182 9.56 -8.77 -19.42
N VAL A 183 8.62 -8.58 -18.50
CA VAL A 183 8.64 -7.48 -17.55
C VAL A 183 9.86 -7.60 -16.61
N LEU A 184 10.11 -8.80 -16.07
CA LEU A 184 11.30 -9.04 -15.25
C LEU A 184 12.59 -8.78 -16.02
N LEU A 185 12.68 -9.21 -17.29
CA LEU A 185 13.82 -8.92 -18.16
C LEU A 185 13.98 -7.41 -18.35
N ALA A 186 12.89 -6.69 -18.62
CA ALA A 186 12.89 -5.25 -18.83
C ALA A 186 13.38 -4.48 -17.59
N LEU A 187 12.89 -4.84 -16.41
CA LEU A 187 13.17 -4.12 -15.18
C LEU A 187 14.53 -4.49 -14.57
N LEU A 188 14.94 -5.76 -14.68
CA LEU A 188 16.19 -6.24 -14.06
C LEU A 188 17.42 -6.12 -14.97
N ARG A 189 17.26 -6.18 -16.32
CA ARG A 189 18.42 -6.31 -17.22
C ARG A 189 18.45 -5.34 -18.40
N VAL A 190 17.33 -5.07 -19.03
CA VAL A 190 17.27 -4.31 -20.29
C VAL A 190 16.28 -3.16 -20.16
N PRO A 191 16.64 -2.07 -19.46
CA PRO A 191 15.70 -0.96 -19.23
C PRO A 191 15.33 -0.19 -20.50
N ARG A 192 16.17 -0.26 -21.58
CA ARG A 192 15.92 0.42 -22.85
C ARG A 192 16.28 -0.48 -24.03
N LEU A 193 15.40 -0.48 -25.04
CA LEU A 193 15.65 -1.11 -26.33
C LEU A 193 16.50 -0.20 -27.24
N PRO A 194 17.10 -0.74 -28.34
CA PRO A 194 17.68 0.06 -29.38
C PRO A 194 16.72 1.16 -29.86
N GLY A 195 17.20 2.38 -30.01
CA GLY A 195 16.36 3.55 -30.30
C GLY A 195 15.85 4.29 -29.06
N GLY A 196 16.26 3.89 -27.85
CA GLY A 196 15.92 4.58 -26.60
C GLY A 196 14.52 4.29 -26.07
N VAL A 197 13.77 3.37 -26.66
CA VAL A 197 12.41 3.00 -26.23
C VAL A 197 12.49 2.27 -24.89
N PRO A 198 11.75 2.70 -23.86
CA PRO A 198 11.65 1.98 -22.60
C PRO A 198 11.11 0.56 -22.82
N THR A 199 11.85 -0.45 -22.37
CA THR A 199 11.50 -1.86 -22.61
C THR A 199 10.15 -2.22 -21.99
N VAL A 200 9.81 -1.66 -20.82
CA VAL A 200 8.50 -1.87 -20.18
C VAL A 200 7.36 -1.43 -21.09
N LEU A 201 7.48 -0.28 -21.78
CA LEU A 201 6.45 0.19 -22.70
C LEU A 201 6.27 -0.78 -23.88
N ALA A 202 7.39 -1.24 -24.46
CA ALA A 202 7.36 -2.21 -25.56
C ALA A 202 6.75 -3.54 -25.11
N VAL A 203 7.06 -4.01 -23.90
CA VAL A 203 6.49 -5.24 -23.31
C VAL A 203 4.99 -5.09 -23.09
N VAL A 204 4.53 -3.99 -22.48
CA VAL A 204 3.10 -3.75 -22.27
C VAL A 204 2.36 -3.68 -23.61
N ALA A 205 2.90 -2.95 -24.59
CA ALA A 205 2.27 -2.85 -25.91
C ALA A 205 2.19 -4.20 -26.64
N THR A 206 3.30 -4.97 -26.65
CA THR A 206 3.35 -6.29 -27.32
C THR A 206 2.49 -7.33 -26.58
N ALA A 207 2.50 -7.35 -25.26
CA ALA A 207 1.65 -8.24 -24.46
C ALA A 207 0.16 -7.91 -24.62
N THR A 208 -0.19 -6.62 -24.71
CA THR A 208 -1.57 -6.19 -24.99
C THR A 208 -2.01 -6.66 -26.39
N ALA A 209 -1.17 -6.45 -27.40
CA ALA A 209 -1.45 -6.94 -28.77
C ALA A 209 -1.60 -8.48 -28.81
N ALA A 210 -0.71 -9.18 -28.12
CA ALA A 210 -0.77 -10.66 -28.01
C ALA A 210 -2.04 -11.12 -27.30
N TYR A 211 -2.47 -10.42 -26.25
CA TYR A 211 -3.74 -10.74 -25.56
C TYR A 211 -4.93 -10.61 -26.50
N TYR A 212 -5.07 -9.48 -27.21
CA TYR A 212 -6.18 -9.29 -28.14
C TYR A 212 -6.15 -10.27 -29.31
N ALA A 213 -4.96 -10.63 -29.80
CA ALA A 213 -4.81 -11.69 -30.82
C ALA A 213 -5.25 -13.07 -30.27
N ALA A 214 -4.85 -13.42 -29.05
CA ALA A 214 -5.25 -14.66 -28.39
C ALA A 214 -6.77 -14.68 -28.10
N ALA A 215 -7.35 -13.55 -27.74
CA ALA A 215 -8.80 -13.43 -27.53
C ALA A 215 -9.57 -13.59 -28.86
N ALA A 216 -9.09 -12.99 -29.94
CA ALA A 216 -9.66 -13.17 -31.27
C ALA A 216 -9.56 -14.62 -31.77
N ALA A 217 -8.51 -15.35 -31.36
CA ALA A 217 -8.35 -16.78 -31.64
C ALA A 217 -9.16 -17.69 -30.70
N GLY A 218 -9.85 -17.15 -29.69
CA GLY A 218 -10.61 -17.91 -28.71
C GLY A 218 -9.75 -18.65 -27.65
N TRP A 219 -8.47 -18.28 -27.51
CA TRP A 219 -7.55 -18.91 -26.55
C TRP A 219 -7.63 -18.33 -25.14
N VAL A 220 -8.07 -17.07 -25.04
CA VAL A 220 -8.34 -16.39 -23.77
C VAL A 220 -9.70 -15.69 -23.86
N PRO A 221 -10.40 -15.48 -22.75
CA PRO A 221 -11.65 -14.73 -22.77
C PRO A 221 -11.40 -13.27 -23.27
N PRO A 222 -12.27 -12.74 -24.14
CA PRO A 222 -12.16 -11.34 -24.55
C PRO A 222 -12.40 -10.42 -23.33
N LEU A 223 -11.80 -9.23 -23.37
CA LEU A 223 -12.21 -8.17 -22.45
C LEU A 223 -13.67 -7.82 -22.71
N GLU A 224 -14.39 -7.52 -21.64
CA GLU A 224 -15.75 -6.99 -21.77
C GLU A 224 -15.69 -5.69 -22.60
N PRO A 225 -16.59 -5.49 -23.56
CA PRO A 225 -16.64 -4.26 -24.32
C PRO A 225 -16.73 -3.06 -23.39
N ILE A 226 -16.11 -1.94 -23.76
CA ILE A 226 -16.30 -0.65 -23.10
C ILE A 226 -17.79 -0.31 -23.24
N GLY A 227 -18.58 -0.72 -22.27
CA GLY A 227 -20.03 -0.69 -22.28
C GLY A 227 -20.60 0.28 -21.26
N ALA A 228 -21.90 0.13 -21.01
CA ALA A 228 -22.60 0.89 -19.98
C ALA A 228 -21.86 0.75 -18.63
N GLY A 229 -21.38 1.86 -18.07
CA GLY A 229 -20.66 1.89 -16.79
C GLY A 229 -19.21 2.40 -16.85
N VAL A 230 -18.58 2.45 -18.04
CA VAL A 230 -17.33 3.20 -18.20
C VAL A 230 -17.68 4.65 -18.51
N PRO A 231 -17.24 5.63 -17.67
CA PRO A 231 -17.48 7.03 -17.96
C PRO A 231 -16.96 7.40 -19.35
N GLY A 232 -17.78 8.08 -20.13
CA GLY A 232 -17.38 8.60 -21.44
C GLY A 232 -16.23 9.59 -21.31
N LEU A 233 -15.45 9.75 -22.39
CA LEU A 233 -14.48 10.83 -22.48
C LEU A 233 -15.22 12.18 -22.38
N GLY A 234 -14.84 13.00 -21.41
CA GLY A 234 -15.47 14.30 -21.19
C GLY A 234 -14.93 14.97 -19.93
N PHE A 235 -15.24 16.26 -19.80
CA PHE A 235 -14.85 17.02 -18.61
C PHE A 235 -15.79 16.71 -17.44
N ALA A 236 -15.34 15.91 -16.50
CA ALA A 236 -16.07 15.50 -15.30
C ALA A 236 -15.15 15.54 -14.07
N PRO A 237 -14.80 16.74 -13.56
CA PRO A 237 -13.91 16.86 -12.43
C PRO A 237 -14.52 16.21 -11.18
N PRO A 238 -13.72 15.54 -10.34
CA PRO A 238 -14.17 15.02 -9.07
C PRO A 238 -14.82 16.14 -8.25
N GLN A 239 -15.97 15.86 -7.65
CA GLN A 239 -16.69 16.82 -6.82
C GLN A 239 -16.40 16.54 -5.34
N PRO A 240 -16.20 17.59 -4.52
CA PRO A 240 -16.09 17.39 -3.09
C PRO A 240 -17.39 16.79 -2.55
N SER A 241 -17.29 15.82 -1.67
CA SER A 241 -18.43 15.11 -1.12
C SER A 241 -18.35 15.03 0.39
N LEU A 242 -19.46 15.32 1.06
CA LEU A 242 -19.63 15.10 2.49
C LEU A 242 -20.07 13.67 2.82
N GLY A 243 -20.16 12.78 1.82
CA GLY A 243 -20.53 11.38 2.01
C GLY A 243 -19.67 10.62 3.03
N PHE A 244 -18.44 11.07 3.27
CA PHE A 244 -17.61 10.50 4.35
C PHE A 244 -18.27 10.63 5.73
N LEU A 245 -19.14 11.60 5.98
CA LEU A 245 -19.90 11.74 7.24
C LEU A 245 -20.89 10.60 7.41
N ASP A 246 -21.57 10.18 6.33
CA ASP A 246 -22.49 9.06 6.35
C ASP A 246 -21.76 7.74 6.62
N GLY A 247 -20.56 7.59 6.09
CA GLY A 247 -19.69 6.43 6.32
C GLY A 247 -19.00 6.39 7.68
N MET A 248 -18.90 7.52 8.39
CA MET A 248 -18.06 7.67 9.58
C MET A 248 -18.35 6.64 10.67
N ARG A 249 -19.64 6.42 10.99
CA ARG A 249 -20.04 5.48 12.04
C ARG A 249 -19.62 4.04 11.73
N LEU A 250 -19.75 3.63 10.46
CA LEU A 250 -19.34 2.30 10.01
C LEU A 250 -17.83 2.20 9.77
N ALA A 251 -17.11 3.32 9.62
CA ALA A 251 -15.66 3.35 9.47
C ALA A 251 -14.93 3.10 10.80
N VAL A 252 -15.53 3.45 11.95
CA VAL A 252 -14.88 3.33 13.26
C VAL A 252 -14.30 1.93 13.53
N PRO A 253 -15.02 0.81 13.31
CA PRO A 253 -14.48 -0.54 13.52
C PRO A 253 -13.26 -0.87 12.63
N TYR A 254 -13.06 -0.14 11.52
CA TYR A 254 -11.96 -0.33 10.57
C TYR A 254 -10.77 0.62 10.81
N LEU A 255 -10.88 1.58 11.75
CA LEU A 255 -9.74 2.43 12.12
C LEU A 255 -8.52 1.64 12.61
N PRO A 256 -8.65 0.52 13.36
CA PRO A 256 -7.52 -0.34 13.73
C PRO A 256 -6.76 -0.97 12.54
N LEU A 257 -7.39 -1.03 11.37
CA LEU A 257 -6.72 -1.40 10.12
C LEU A 257 -6.13 -0.15 9.43
N ALA A 258 -6.91 0.91 9.28
CA ALA A 258 -6.55 2.08 8.49
C ALA A 258 -5.42 2.92 9.11
N LEU A 259 -5.47 3.17 10.43
CA LEU A 259 -4.47 4.02 11.09
C LEU A 259 -3.05 3.39 11.10
N PRO A 260 -2.85 2.08 11.34
CA PRO A 260 -1.55 1.44 11.14
C PRO A 260 -1.03 1.52 9.69
N LEU A 261 -1.91 1.43 8.68
CA LEU A 261 -1.53 1.65 7.28
C LEU A 261 -1.03 3.08 7.06
N ALA A 262 -1.76 4.09 7.58
CA ALA A 262 -1.32 5.48 7.54
C ALA A 262 0.00 5.71 8.30
N PHE A 263 0.19 5.06 9.43
CA PHE A 263 1.43 5.13 10.19
C PHE A 263 2.60 4.50 9.43
N ALA A 264 2.39 3.35 8.81
CA ALA A 264 3.40 2.67 8.01
C ALA A 264 3.89 3.55 6.84
N THR A 265 2.99 4.29 6.18
CA THR A 265 3.39 5.22 5.10
C THR A 265 4.11 6.47 5.62
N ILE A 266 3.77 6.99 6.81
CA ILE A 266 4.55 8.06 7.45
C ILE A 266 6.01 7.62 7.63
N VAL A 267 6.21 6.41 8.13
CA VAL A 267 7.57 5.89 8.33
C VAL A 267 8.25 5.62 7.00
N GLY A 268 7.55 5.00 6.05
CA GLY A 268 8.05 4.84 4.68
C GLY A 268 8.42 6.19 4.04
N GLY A 269 7.65 7.24 4.30
CA GLY A 269 7.94 8.60 3.86
C GLY A 269 9.22 9.19 4.46
N ILE A 270 9.51 8.89 5.74
CA ILE A 270 10.78 9.27 6.39
C ILE A 270 11.93 8.55 5.70
N ASP A 271 11.86 7.23 5.55
CA ASP A 271 12.90 6.41 4.93
C ASP A 271 13.15 6.83 3.46
N ASN A 272 12.09 7.15 2.73
CA ASN A 272 12.17 7.63 1.35
C ASN A 272 12.85 9.01 1.27
N THR A 273 12.58 9.91 2.22
CA THR A 273 13.23 11.21 2.31
C THR A 273 14.71 11.08 2.63
N GLU A 274 15.08 10.16 3.52
CA GLU A 274 16.48 9.85 3.83
C GLU A 274 17.21 9.22 2.65
N SER A 275 16.54 8.32 1.92
CA SER A 275 17.06 7.73 0.70
C SER A 275 17.32 8.79 -0.38
N ALA A 276 16.46 9.79 -0.49
CA ALA A 276 16.66 10.94 -1.37
C ALA A 276 17.85 11.81 -0.92
N ALA A 277 17.99 12.06 0.39
CA ALA A 277 19.10 12.79 0.96
C ALA A 277 20.44 12.06 0.73
N ALA A 278 20.47 10.74 0.88
CA ALA A 278 21.63 9.92 0.57
C ALA A 278 22.01 9.97 -0.92
N ALA A 279 21.03 10.14 -1.80
CA ALA A 279 21.24 10.38 -3.24
C ALA A 279 21.63 11.84 -3.57
N GLY A 280 21.74 12.71 -2.56
CA GLY A 280 22.16 14.09 -2.65
C GLY A 280 21.03 15.13 -2.66
N ASP A 281 19.76 14.74 -2.57
CA ASP A 281 18.61 15.65 -2.56
C ASP A 281 17.94 15.67 -1.17
N ALA A 282 18.48 16.53 -0.28
CA ALA A 282 18.03 16.63 1.11
C ALA A 282 16.75 17.48 1.22
N TYR A 283 15.60 16.84 1.10
CA TYR A 283 14.28 17.44 1.34
C TYR A 283 13.97 17.56 2.84
N ASP A 284 13.11 18.52 3.18
CA ASP A 284 12.53 18.58 4.52
C ASP A 284 11.49 17.47 4.69
N THR A 285 11.75 16.55 5.61
CA THR A 285 10.89 15.40 5.86
C THR A 285 9.48 15.82 6.28
N THR A 286 9.35 16.91 7.06
CA THR A 286 8.05 17.42 7.50
C THR A 286 7.20 17.87 6.31
N GLU A 287 7.81 18.57 5.34
CA GLU A 287 7.12 19.03 4.13
C GLU A 287 6.68 17.88 3.24
N ILE A 288 7.51 16.84 3.10
CA ILE A 288 7.17 15.64 2.36
C ILE A 288 5.97 14.92 3.00
N LEU A 289 6.01 14.69 4.32
CA LEU A 289 4.94 14.02 5.04
C LEU A 289 3.64 14.83 5.13
N LEU A 290 3.72 16.16 5.29
CA LEU A 290 2.54 17.02 5.24
C LEU A 290 1.88 16.98 3.87
N THR A 291 2.68 16.98 2.80
CA THR A 291 2.16 16.85 1.43
C THR A 291 1.42 15.52 1.24
N GLU A 292 2.00 14.43 1.73
CA GLU A 292 1.37 13.11 1.72
C GLU A 292 0.04 13.09 2.48
N GLY A 293 0.02 13.69 3.68
CA GLY A 293 -1.20 13.79 4.50
C GLY A 293 -2.29 14.62 3.83
N VAL A 294 -1.92 15.78 3.27
CA VAL A 294 -2.86 16.67 2.56
C VAL A 294 -3.38 16.01 1.29
N SER A 295 -2.52 15.37 0.49
CA SER A 295 -2.93 14.66 -0.73
C SER A 295 -3.91 13.54 -0.42
N THR A 296 -3.66 12.76 0.65
CA THR A 296 -4.54 11.70 1.14
C THR A 296 -5.89 12.27 1.61
N LEU A 297 -5.88 13.37 2.39
CA LEU A 297 -7.09 14.02 2.87
C LEU A 297 -7.94 14.55 1.72
N VAL A 298 -7.33 15.26 0.77
CA VAL A 298 -8.05 15.80 -0.39
C VAL A 298 -8.59 14.67 -1.25
N ALA A 299 -7.80 13.61 -1.52
CA ALA A 299 -8.32 12.44 -2.23
C ALA A 299 -9.59 11.91 -1.56
N GLY A 300 -9.58 11.72 -0.24
CA GLY A 300 -10.76 11.25 0.52
C GLY A 300 -11.97 12.18 0.44
N LEU A 301 -11.77 13.48 0.50
CA LEU A 301 -12.84 14.48 0.37
C LEU A 301 -13.45 14.51 -1.04
N PHE A 302 -12.72 14.11 -2.07
CA PHE A 302 -13.15 14.08 -3.47
C PHE A 302 -13.50 12.67 -3.98
N GLY A 303 -13.72 11.72 -3.07
CA GLY A 303 -14.23 10.40 -3.41
C GLY A 303 -13.16 9.32 -3.56
N GLY A 304 -11.88 9.64 -3.42
CA GLY A 304 -10.80 8.67 -3.41
C GLY A 304 -10.84 7.79 -2.17
N VAL A 305 -10.39 6.55 -2.32
CA VAL A 305 -10.43 5.53 -1.25
C VAL A 305 -9.08 4.82 -1.06
N ILE A 306 -8.02 5.31 -1.71
CA ILE A 306 -6.66 4.82 -1.57
C ILE A 306 -5.74 6.00 -1.29
N GLN A 307 -4.89 5.85 -0.26
CA GLN A 307 -3.94 6.91 0.09
C GLN A 307 -2.79 7.01 -0.93
N THR A 308 -2.17 8.18 -0.94
CA THR A 308 -0.93 8.43 -1.67
C THR A 308 0.26 8.37 -0.72
N THR A 309 1.43 8.04 -1.26
CA THR A 309 2.69 7.96 -0.49
C THR A 309 3.87 8.36 -1.37
N PRO A 310 4.95 8.97 -0.81
CA PRO A 310 6.20 9.12 -1.53
C PRO A 310 6.81 7.74 -1.81
N TYR A 311 7.35 7.57 -3.03
CA TYR A 311 7.95 6.30 -3.43
C TYR A 311 9.43 6.20 -3.05
N ILE A 312 9.87 4.98 -2.75
CA ILE A 312 11.27 4.66 -2.46
C ILE A 312 12.19 4.82 -3.70
N GLY A 313 11.62 4.97 -4.88
CA GLY A 313 12.31 5.02 -6.16
C GLY A 313 13.14 6.28 -6.46
N HIS A 314 13.17 7.30 -5.60
CA HIS A 314 13.89 8.55 -5.86
C HIS A 314 15.33 8.35 -6.38
N PRO A 315 16.20 7.52 -5.75
CA PRO A 315 17.57 7.32 -6.27
C PRO A 315 17.60 6.68 -7.66
N ALA A 316 16.62 5.85 -7.99
CA ALA A 316 16.51 5.25 -9.31
C ALA A 316 16.14 6.29 -10.38
N TYR A 317 15.14 7.13 -10.10
CA TYR A 317 14.75 8.23 -10.99
C TYR A 317 15.90 9.24 -11.18
N LYS A 318 16.66 9.52 -10.11
CA LYS A 318 17.86 10.35 -10.20
C LYS A 318 18.94 9.73 -11.10
N ARG A 319 19.22 8.43 -10.97
CA ARG A 319 20.15 7.72 -11.85
C ARG A 319 19.70 7.70 -13.32
N MET A 320 18.38 7.70 -13.57
CA MET A 320 17.82 7.86 -14.92
C MET A 320 18.02 9.26 -15.49
N GLY A 321 18.46 10.22 -14.67
CA GLY A 321 18.61 11.62 -15.05
C GLY A 321 17.31 12.42 -14.96
N GLY A 322 16.32 11.94 -14.22
CA GLY A 322 15.07 12.65 -13.93
C GLY A 322 15.32 13.93 -13.13
N ARG A 323 14.52 14.95 -13.35
CA ARG A 323 14.56 16.25 -12.66
C ARG A 323 13.23 16.52 -11.95
N ALA A 324 12.51 17.59 -12.35
CA ALA A 324 11.18 17.88 -11.81
C ALA A 324 10.07 17.63 -12.84
N ALA A 325 10.40 17.52 -14.11
CA ALA A 325 9.41 17.38 -15.17
C ALA A 325 8.68 16.03 -15.11
N TYR A 326 9.31 14.96 -14.65
CA TYR A 326 8.67 13.65 -14.60
C TYR A 326 7.53 13.59 -13.57
N THR A 327 7.67 14.20 -12.39
CA THR A 327 6.58 14.25 -11.40
C THR A 327 5.46 15.16 -11.86
N LEU A 328 5.80 16.33 -12.43
CA LEU A 328 4.80 17.22 -13.04
C LEU A 328 4.00 16.49 -14.12
N ALA A 329 4.68 15.80 -15.03
CA ALA A 329 4.05 15.05 -16.11
C ALA A 329 3.18 13.90 -15.56
N THR A 330 3.65 13.18 -14.54
CA THR A 330 2.88 12.08 -13.92
C THR A 330 1.63 12.62 -13.23
N GLY A 331 1.76 13.64 -12.39
CA GLY A 331 0.63 14.26 -11.71
C GLY A 331 -0.42 14.78 -12.68
N LEU A 332 0.01 15.49 -13.73
CA LEU A 332 -0.90 15.97 -14.78
C LEU A 332 -1.53 14.81 -15.55
N PHE A 333 -0.76 13.80 -15.94
CA PHE A 333 -1.28 12.66 -16.70
C PHE A 333 -2.29 11.86 -15.89
N VAL A 334 -1.99 11.51 -14.64
CA VAL A 334 -2.90 10.74 -13.79
C VAL A 334 -4.11 11.60 -13.37
N GLY A 335 -3.87 12.82 -12.91
CA GLY A 335 -4.94 13.70 -12.42
C GLY A 335 -5.90 14.16 -13.51
N LEU A 336 -5.38 14.64 -14.64
CA LEU A 336 -6.23 15.00 -15.79
C LEU A 336 -6.93 13.78 -16.39
N GLY A 337 -6.29 12.60 -16.30
CA GLY A 337 -6.93 11.35 -16.69
C GLY A 337 -8.19 11.03 -15.89
N GLY A 338 -8.18 11.34 -14.60
CA GLY A 338 -9.37 11.28 -13.75
C GLY A 338 -10.43 12.33 -14.14
N VAL A 339 -9.99 13.56 -14.44
CA VAL A 339 -10.89 14.68 -14.79
C VAL A 339 -11.54 14.51 -16.15
N PHE A 340 -10.80 14.02 -17.16
CA PHE A 340 -11.29 13.86 -18.54
C PHE A 340 -11.77 12.44 -18.86
N GLY A 341 -11.71 11.50 -17.90
CA GLY A 341 -12.20 10.15 -18.04
C GLY A 341 -11.30 9.19 -18.83
N TYR A 342 -10.19 9.66 -19.44
CA TYR A 342 -9.33 8.77 -20.22
C TYR A 342 -8.59 7.74 -19.35
N LEU A 343 -8.38 8.02 -18.08
CA LEU A 343 -7.77 7.06 -17.17
C LEU A 343 -8.68 5.85 -16.95
N SER A 344 -9.99 6.08 -16.78
CA SER A 344 -10.99 5.01 -16.67
C SER A 344 -11.06 4.16 -17.93
N TRP A 345 -10.99 4.82 -19.11
CA TRP A 345 -10.90 4.12 -20.39
C TRP A 345 -9.61 3.31 -20.50
N LEU A 346 -8.46 3.88 -20.12
CA LEU A 346 -7.17 3.21 -20.16
C LEU A 346 -7.14 1.98 -19.23
N VAL A 347 -7.68 2.13 -18.01
CA VAL A 347 -7.83 1.03 -17.03
C VAL A 347 -8.68 -0.10 -17.61
N HIS A 348 -9.72 0.24 -18.36
CA HIS A 348 -10.56 -0.77 -19.00
C HIS A 348 -9.94 -1.40 -20.25
N ALA A 349 -9.19 -0.63 -21.03
CA ALA A 349 -8.60 -1.09 -22.30
C ALA A 349 -7.36 -1.97 -22.13
N LEU A 350 -6.63 -1.84 -21.02
CA LEU A 350 -5.44 -2.64 -20.74
C LEU A 350 -5.84 -3.95 -20.03
N PRO A 351 -5.51 -5.11 -20.62
CA PRO A 351 -5.78 -6.39 -19.96
C PRO A 351 -5.03 -6.48 -18.64
N GLU A 352 -5.72 -6.87 -17.58
CA GLU A 352 -5.11 -7.02 -16.25
C GLU A 352 -3.87 -7.94 -16.30
N VAL A 353 -3.96 -9.06 -17.03
CA VAL A 353 -2.87 -10.04 -17.18
C VAL A 353 -1.59 -9.46 -17.79
N VAL A 354 -1.68 -8.31 -18.46
CA VAL A 354 -0.51 -7.61 -19.07
C VAL A 354 0.18 -6.69 -18.08
N VAL A 355 -0.58 -6.04 -17.17
CA VAL A 355 -0.03 -5.06 -16.22
C VAL A 355 0.33 -5.67 -14.87
N VAL A 356 -0.36 -6.72 -14.47
CA VAL A 356 -0.13 -7.47 -13.23
C VAL A 356 1.34 -7.94 -13.05
N PRO A 357 2.09 -8.33 -14.07
CA PRO A 357 3.53 -8.65 -13.94
C PRO A 357 4.36 -7.54 -13.30
N ILE A 358 4.00 -6.27 -13.52
CA ILE A 358 4.69 -5.12 -12.90
C ILE A 358 4.48 -5.14 -11.38
N LEU A 359 3.26 -5.43 -10.93
CA LEU A 359 2.96 -5.55 -9.50
C LEU A 359 3.69 -6.73 -8.85
N VAL A 360 3.77 -7.86 -9.56
CA VAL A 360 4.56 -9.00 -9.07
C VAL A 360 6.01 -8.58 -8.83
N TYR A 361 6.63 -7.86 -9.79
CA TYR A 361 7.98 -7.33 -9.62
C TYR A 361 8.06 -6.36 -8.43
N VAL A 362 7.14 -5.40 -8.34
CA VAL A 362 7.10 -4.42 -7.23
C VAL A 362 6.99 -5.11 -5.88
N GLY A 363 6.09 -6.09 -5.75
CA GLY A 363 5.92 -6.84 -4.51
C GLY A 363 7.16 -7.64 -4.10
N LEU A 364 7.85 -8.24 -5.08
CA LEU A 364 9.13 -8.94 -4.85
C LEU A 364 10.23 -7.97 -4.45
N GLU A 365 10.31 -6.80 -5.10
CA GLU A 365 11.29 -5.75 -4.79
C GLU A 365 11.09 -5.19 -3.38
N ILE A 366 9.84 -4.90 -2.98
CA ILE A 366 9.52 -4.46 -1.62
C ILE A 366 9.99 -5.51 -0.61
N ALA A 367 9.69 -6.80 -0.84
CA ALA A 367 10.10 -7.88 0.06
C ALA A 367 11.63 -8.02 0.14
N ALA A 368 12.35 -7.87 -0.97
CA ALA A 368 13.81 -7.92 -1.00
C ALA A 368 14.43 -6.72 -0.27
N GLN A 369 13.91 -5.52 -0.51
CA GLN A 369 14.40 -4.28 0.13
C GLN A 369 14.27 -4.31 1.64
N CYS A 370 13.26 -4.98 2.20
CA CYS A 370 13.10 -5.10 3.65
C CYS A 370 14.31 -5.73 4.33
N PHE A 371 14.93 -6.73 3.68
CA PHE A 371 16.14 -7.38 4.19
C PHE A 371 17.41 -6.55 3.95
N HIS A 372 17.44 -5.73 2.89
CA HIS A 372 18.59 -4.88 2.58
C HIS A 372 18.62 -3.60 3.43
N ALA A 373 17.45 -3.02 3.72
CA ALA A 373 17.35 -1.77 4.47
C ALA A 373 17.33 -1.97 6.00
N ALA A 374 16.93 -3.15 6.48
CA ALA A 374 17.01 -3.48 7.90
C ALA A 374 18.43 -3.93 8.28
N PRO A 375 18.88 -3.71 9.56
CA PRO A 375 20.10 -4.29 10.05
C PRO A 375 20.12 -5.81 9.86
N GLN A 376 21.21 -6.39 9.34
CA GLN A 376 21.27 -7.82 9.02
C GLN A 376 20.92 -8.73 10.22
N ARG A 377 21.32 -8.34 11.45
CA ARG A 377 20.97 -9.06 12.68
C ARG A 377 19.47 -9.14 12.91
N HIS A 378 18.69 -8.20 12.37
CA HIS A 378 17.23 -8.17 12.48
C HIS A 378 16.49 -8.97 11.40
N ALA A 379 17.19 -9.70 10.52
CA ALA A 379 16.55 -10.54 9.51
C ALA A 379 15.47 -11.50 10.08
N PRO A 380 15.65 -12.12 11.28
CA PRO A 380 14.58 -12.90 11.90
C PRO A 380 13.34 -12.09 12.25
N ALA A 381 13.50 -10.82 12.67
CA ALA A 381 12.39 -9.92 12.98
C ALA A 381 11.61 -9.54 11.70
N VAL A 382 12.34 -9.22 10.62
CA VAL A 382 11.74 -8.99 9.28
C VAL A 382 10.93 -10.21 8.83
N ALA A 383 11.52 -11.41 8.88
CA ALA A 383 10.85 -12.63 8.44
C ALA A 383 9.61 -12.96 9.29
N ALA A 384 9.69 -12.78 10.62
CA ALA A 384 8.54 -13.00 11.51
C ALA A 384 7.38 -12.04 11.22
N SER A 385 7.67 -10.79 10.82
CA SER A 385 6.65 -9.81 10.44
C SER A 385 5.84 -10.23 9.20
N PHE A 386 6.30 -11.18 8.39
CA PHE A 386 5.55 -11.69 7.22
C PHE A 386 4.41 -12.62 7.62
N LEU A 387 4.49 -13.28 8.78
CA LEU A 387 3.56 -14.33 9.16
C LEU A 387 2.09 -13.89 9.24
N PRO A 388 1.74 -12.74 9.88
CA PRO A 388 0.35 -12.29 9.89
C PRO A 388 -0.18 -11.93 8.49
N SER A 389 0.66 -11.38 7.60
CA SER A 389 0.29 -11.08 6.21
C SER A 389 0.02 -12.37 5.41
N LEU A 390 0.80 -13.44 5.63
CA LEU A 390 0.58 -14.75 5.03
C LEU A 390 -0.72 -15.40 5.55
N ALA A 391 -1.02 -15.25 6.84
CA ALA A 391 -2.29 -15.71 7.39
C ALA A 391 -3.47 -14.95 6.77
N ASN A 392 -3.35 -13.64 6.56
CA ASN A 392 -4.37 -12.84 5.90
C ASN A 392 -4.60 -13.30 4.44
N LEU A 393 -3.53 -13.55 3.69
CA LEU A 393 -3.61 -14.13 2.36
C LEU A 393 -4.38 -15.47 2.37
N ALA A 394 -4.03 -16.37 3.30
CA ALA A 394 -4.69 -17.66 3.41
C ALA A 394 -6.19 -17.52 3.72
N VAL A 395 -6.57 -16.59 4.64
CA VAL A 395 -7.97 -16.30 4.93
C VAL A 395 -8.71 -15.79 3.69
N ILE A 396 -8.10 -14.83 2.95
CA ILE A 396 -8.70 -14.29 1.71
C ILE A 396 -8.99 -15.44 0.73
N LEU A 397 -8.00 -16.29 0.47
CA LEU A 397 -8.15 -17.41 -0.49
C LEU A 397 -9.20 -18.42 -0.05
N VAL A 398 -9.19 -18.81 1.23
CA VAL A 398 -10.20 -19.76 1.77
C VAL A 398 -11.60 -19.17 1.67
N VAL A 399 -11.78 -17.90 2.07
CA VAL A 399 -13.09 -17.23 1.99
C VAL A 399 -13.57 -17.12 0.54
N GLN A 400 -12.68 -16.81 -0.41
CA GLN A 400 -13.03 -16.75 -1.83
C GLN A 400 -13.45 -18.13 -2.37
N MET A 401 -12.71 -19.19 -2.03
CA MET A 401 -13.02 -20.56 -2.45
C MET A 401 -14.37 -21.02 -1.87
N LEU A 402 -14.61 -20.78 -0.58
CA LEU A 402 -15.88 -21.12 0.06
C LEU A 402 -17.05 -20.33 -0.54
N ALA A 403 -16.87 -19.05 -0.80
CA ALA A 403 -17.89 -18.22 -1.43
C ALA A 403 -18.21 -18.69 -2.86
N GLY A 404 -17.19 -19.06 -3.64
CA GLY A 404 -17.36 -19.64 -4.97
C GLY A 404 -18.09 -20.99 -4.96
N ALA A 405 -17.93 -21.77 -3.88
CA ALA A 405 -18.65 -23.02 -3.68
C ALA A 405 -20.05 -22.85 -3.03
N GLY A 406 -20.48 -21.61 -2.73
CA GLY A 406 -21.74 -21.34 -2.04
C GLY A 406 -21.76 -21.80 -0.57
N VAL A 407 -20.59 -21.97 0.06
CA VAL A 407 -20.44 -22.48 1.42
C VAL A 407 -20.07 -21.35 2.36
N ALA A 408 -20.79 -21.18 3.47
CA ALA A 408 -20.41 -20.23 4.50
C ALA A 408 -19.23 -20.79 5.33
N ALA A 409 -18.30 -19.91 5.74
CA ALA A 409 -17.17 -20.33 6.58
C ALA A 409 -17.62 -20.98 7.92
N THR A 410 -18.79 -20.61 8.42
CA THR A 410 -19.42 -21.20 9.60
C THR A 410 -19.86 -22.67 9.42
N ALA A 411 -19.92 -23.14 8.18
CA ALA A 411 -20.23 -24.54 7.86
C ALA A 411 -19.02 -25.47 7.99
N LEU A 412 -17.80 -24.93 8.13
CA LEU A 412 -16.59 -25.73 8.38
C LEU A 412 -16.70 -26.49 9.71
N LYS A 413 -16.21 -27.73 9.76
CA LYS A 413 -16.27 -28.61 10.93
C LYS A 413 -14.91 -29.25 11.21
N GLY A 414 -14.71 -29.73 12.43
CA GLY A 414 -13.51 -30.46 12.84
C GLY A 414 -12.22 -29.65 12.64
N ASP A 415 -11.20 -30.29 12.13
CA ASP A 415 -9.88 -29.69 11.93
C ASP A 415 -9.89 -28.50 10.98
N ALA A 416 -10.76 -28.50 9.96
CA ALA A 416 -10.91 -27.38 9.04
C ALA A 416 -11.44 -26.11 9.74
N ALA A 417 -12.42 -26.27 10.64
CA ALA A 417 -12.93 -25.14 11.45
C ALA A 417 -11.87 -24.63 12.42
N SER A 418 -11.12 -25.52 13.06
CA SER A 418 -10.02 -25.17 13.97
C SER A 418 -8.91 -24.41 13.26
N ALA A 419 -8.45 -24.93 12.11
CA ALA A 419 -7.41 -24.31 11.29
C ALA A 419 -7.85 -22.93 10.76
N PHE A 420 -9.07 -22.83 10.22
CA PHE A 420 -9.62 -21.56 9.76
C PHE A 420 -9.77 -20.54 10.89
N GLY A 421 -10.19 -20.99 12.09
CA GLY A 421 -10.26 -20.14 13.26
C GLY A 421 -8.90 -19.59 13.71
N ALA A 422 -7.85 -20.42 13.69
CA ALA A 422 -6.48 -19.99 14.01
C ALA A 422 -5.94 -18.99 12.95
N LEU A 423 -6.16 -19.28 11.67
CA LEU A 423 -5.80 -18.36 10.58
C LEU A 423 -6.52 -17.02 10.71
N SER A 424 -7.82 -17.03 11.00
CA SER A 424 -8.63 -15.82 11.16
C SER A 424 -8.14 -14.96 12.32
N LEU A 425 -7.79 -15.56 13.46
CA LEU A 425 -7.21 -14.83 14.60
C LEU A 425 -5.85 -14.21 14.25
N LEU A 426 -4.96 -14.94 13.59
CA LEU A 426 -3.65 -14.42 13.19
C LEU A 426 -3.77 -13.35 12.10
N SER A 427 -4.78 -13.45 11.24
CA SER A 427 -5.09 -12.49 10.17
C SER A 427 -5.70 -11.18 10.70
N ALA A 428 -6.51 -11.25 11.75
CA ALA A 428 -7.21 -10.07 12.26
C ALA A 428 -6.22 -9.02 12.78
N GLY A 429 -6.26 -7.81 12.19
CA GLY A 429 -5.31 -6.74 12.51
C GLY A 429 -3.89 -7.03 12.03
N PHE A 430 -3.70 -7.81 10.96
CA PHE A 430 -2.41 -8.36 10.50
C PHE A 430 -1.31 -7.31 10.34
N VAL A 431 -1.61 -6.09 9.90
CA VAL A 431 -0.62 -5.01 9.76
C VAL A 431 -0.03 -4.66 11.13
N PHE A 432 -0.90 -4.47 12.12
CA PHE A 432 -0.47 -4.12 13.47
C PHE A 432 0.19 -5.30 14.18
N SER A 433 -0.33 -6.52 14.00
CA SER A 433 0.28 -7.75 14.51
C SER A 433 1.68 -7.97 13.95
N SER A 434 1.89 -7.75 12.63
CA SER A 434 3.20 -7.82 11.98
C SER A 434 4.19 -6.85 12.60
N MET A 435 3.78 -5.60 12.80
CA MET A 435 4.60 -4.55 13.39
C MET A 435 4.99 -4.86 14.83
N LEU A 436 4.04 -5.31 15.65
CA LEU A 436 4.28 -5.65 17.05
C LEU A 436 5.18 -6.88 17.18
N LEU A 437 4.94 -7.93 16.38
CA LEU A 437 5.75 -9.14 16.39
C LEU A 437 7.19 -8.85 15.97
N GLY A 438 7.37 -8.13 14.87
CA GLY A 438 8.69 -7.71 14.39
C GLY A 438 9.43 -6.82 15.39
N SER A 439 8.72 -5.87 16.02
CA SER A 439 9.30 -5.00 17.05
C SER A 439 9.76 -5.79 18.27
N ALA A 440 8.94 -6.70 18.78
CA ALA A 440 9.28 -7.50 19.95
C ALA A 440 10.54 -8.35 19.71
N ILE A 441 10.64 -8.95 18.49
CA ILE A 441 11.82 -9.75 18.12
C ILE A 441 13.05 -8.86 17.89
N ALA A 442 12.91 -7.70 17.26
CA ALA A 442 14.02 -6.78 17.05
C ALA A 442 14.59 -6.28 18.40
N PHE A 443 13.73 -5.85 19.32
CA PHE A 443 14.14 -5.46 20.67
C PHE A 443 14.78 -6.61 21.45
N LEU A 444 14.25 -7.84 21.31
CA LEU A 444 14.88 -9.03 21.91
C LEU A 444 16.28 -9.27 21.37
N ILE A 445 16.50 -9.14 20.06
CA ILE A 445 17.82 -9.28 19.42
C ILE A 445 18.79 -8.21 19.90
N ASP A 446 18.30 -6.99 20.12
CA ASP A 446 19.11 -5.87 20.60
C ASP A 446 19.34 -5.89 22.12
N GLY A 447 18.68 -6.80 22.86
CA GLY A 447 18.74 -6.83 24.32
C GLY A 447 17.92 -5.69 24.98
N ASP A 448 17.10 -4.97 24.23
CA ASP A 448 16.23 -3.91 24.77
C ASP A 448 14.98 -4.52 25.43
N TRP A 449 15.15 -4.97 26.67
CA TRP A 449 14.06 -5.54 27.46
C TRP A 449 12.92 -4.57 27.73
N ARG A 450 13.18 -3.24 27.76
CA ARG A 450 12.16 -2.21 27.95
C ARG A 450 11.31 -2.07 26.71
N GLY A 451 11.94 -1.93 25.54
CA GLY A 451 11.24 -1.88 24.26
C GLY A 451 10.39 -3.13 24.04
N MET A 452 10.93 -4.32 24.34
CA MET A 452 10.21 -5.58 24.26
C MET A 452 8.99 -5.62 25.21
N ALA A 453 9.16 -5.21 26.49
CA ALA A 453 8.07 -5.21 27.48
C ALA A 453 6.93 -4.26 27.05
N VAL A 454 7.25 -3.06 26.60
CA VAL A 454 6.25 -2.08 26.13
C VAL A 454 5.52 -2.62 24.89
N THR A 455 6.25 -3.15 23.92
CA THR A 455 5.66 -3.69 22.67
C THR A 455 4.71 -4.84 22.96
N LEU A 456 5.10 -5.80 23.79
CA LEU A 456 4.23 -6.93 24.16
C LEU A 456 3.09 -6.51 25.08
N GLY A 457 3.26 -5.48 25.91
CA GLY A 457 2.18 -4.86 26.67
C GLY A 457 1.12 -4.24 25.75
N ILE A 458 1.54 -3.53 24.71
CA ILE A 458 0.64 -3.00 23.66
C ILE A 458 -0.05 -4.15 22.93
N ALA A 459 0.67 -5.23 22.58
CA ALA A 459 0.09 -6.40 21.92
C ALA A 459 -0.98 -7.09 22.80
N ALA A 460 -0.73 -7.19 24.12
CA ALA A 460 -1.70 -7.72 25.07
C ALA A 460 -3.00 -6.90 25.10
N LEU A 461 -2.88 -5.58 25.26
CA LEU A 461 -4.02 -4.67 25.22
C LEU A 461 -4.76 -4.74 23.87
N ALA A 462 -4.01 -4.70 22.77
CA ALA A 462 -4.58 -4.77 21.43
C ALA A 462 -5.37 -6.08 21.20
N SER A 463 -4.89 -7.22 21.73
CA SER A 463 -5.58 -8.49 21.65
C SER A 463 -6.82 -8.54 22.56
N TRP A 464 -6.74 -8.01 23.78
CA TRP A 464 -7.87 -7.98 24.71
C TRP A 464 -9.05 -7.14 24.20
N PHE A 465 -8.77 -6.09 23.43
CA PHE A 465 -9.79 -5.21 22.83
C PHE A 465 -10.10 -5.53 21.36
N GLY A 466 -9.56 -6.63 20.82
CA GLY A 466 -9.84 -7.07 19.46
C GLY A 466 -9.29 -6.17 18.35
N VAL A 467 -8.31 -5.32 18.66
CA VAL A 467 -7.56 -4.56 17.66
C VAL A 467 -6.71 -5.50 16.80
N ILE A 468 -6.18 -6.56 17.44
CA ILE A 468 -5.55 -7.73 16.80
C ILE A 468 -6.23 -8.98 17.33
N HIS A 469 -6.13 -10.08 16.56
CA HIS A 469 -6.66 -11.40 16.93
C HIS A 469 -8.18 -11.41 17.19
N SER A 470 -8.94 -10.51 16.53
CA SER A 470 -10.40 -10.50 16.67
C SER A 470 -11.06 -11.72 16.01
N PRO A 471 -11.97 -12.43 16.70
CA PRO A 471 -12.75 -13.51 16.12
C PRO A 471 -14.00 -13.00 15.39
N LEU A 472 -14.29 -11.70 15.48
CA LEU A 472 -15.50 -11.11 14.92
C LEU A 472 -15.36 -10.89 13.41
N PRO A 473 -16.48 -10.93 12.68
CA PRO A 473 -16.49 -10.65 11.24
C PRO A 473 -15.82 -9.31 10.90
N GLY A 474 -14.99 -9.30 9.87
CA GLY A 474 -14.24 -8.11 9.46
C GLY A 474 -13.16 -7.64 10.43
N GLY A 475 -12.82 -8.43 11.47
CA GLY A 475 -11.84 -8.02 12.48
C GLY A 475 -12.33 -6.89 13.39
N ALA A 476 -13.66 -6.79 13.61
CA ALA A 476 -14.24 -5.76 14.46
C ALA A 476 -13.69 -5.82 15.90
N THR A 477 -13.48 -4.66 16.51
CA THR A 477 -13.07 -4.52 17.91
C THR A 477 -14.19 -4.90 18.86
N PHE A 478 -13.84 -5.33 20.08
CA PHE A 478 -14.79 -5.72 21.11
C PHE A 478 -14.30 -5.29 22.51
N LEU A 479 -15.18 -5.32 23.47
CA LEU A 479 -14.83 -5.18 24.88
C LEU A 479 -14.56 -6.58 25.47
N PRO A 480 -13.51 -6.78 26.30
CA PRO A 480 -13.08 -8.09 26.78
C PRO A 480 -14.17 -8.94 27.43
N TRP A 481 -15.16 -8.29 28.03
CA TRP A 481 -16.28 -8.96 28.70
C TRP A 481 -17.48 -9.25 27.79
N ASN A 482 -17.45 -8.80 26.53
CA ASN A 482 -18.54 -8.99 25.55
C ASN A 482 -18.20 -10.01 24.46
N VAL A 483 -16.97 -10.53 24.43
CA VAL A 483 -16.55 -11.52 23.42
C VAL A 483 -16.87 -12.94 23.90
N GLY A 484 -17.59 -13.71 23.07
CA GLY A 484 -17.91 -15.11 23.37
C GLY A 484 -16.75 -16.08 23.17
N ASP A 485 -15.68 -15.65 22.49
CA ASP A 485 -14.49 -16.46 22.22
C ASP A 485 -13.35 -16.06 23.17
N ALA A 486 -12.90 -16.98 23.99
CA ALA A 486 -11.84 -16.75 24.98
C ALA A 486 -10.43 -16.67 24.36
N ARG A 487 -10.22 -17.10 23.10
CA ARG A 487 -8.89 -17.20 22.48
C ARG A 487 -8.15 -15.86 22.38
N PRO A 488 -8.78 -14.72 22.00
CA PRO A 488 -8.09 -13.43 22.00
C PRO A 488 -7.61 -13.00 23.39
N ILE A 489 -8.40 -13.30 24.41
CA ILE A 489 -8.05 -13.00 25.81
C ILE A 489 -6.86 -13.87 26.25
N ALA A 490 -6.87 -15.15 25.89
CA ALA A 490 -5.75 -16.07 26.18
C ALA A 490 -4.46 -15.64 25.47
N ILE A 491 -4.54 -15.23 24.18
CA ILE A 491 -3.41 -14.72 23.42
C ILE A 491 -2.85 -13.45 24.08
N GLY A 492 -3.71 -12.47 24.40
CA GLY A 492 -3.31 -11.24 25.07
C GLY A 492 -2.67 -11.50 26.44
N THR A 493 -3.19 -12.48 27.20
CA THR A 493 -2.60 -12.89 28.47
C THR A 493 -1.21 -13.51 28.26
N GLY A 494 -1.01 -14.30 27.20
CA GLY A 494 0.29 -14.81 26.83
C GLY A 494 1.31 -13.69 26.57
N TYR A 495 0.90 -12.66 25.80
CA TYR A 495 1.73 -11.47 25.59
C TYR A 495 2.04 -10.73 26.91
N ALA A 496 1.04 -10.56 27.78
CA ALA A 496 1.22 -9.88 29.07
C ALA A 496 2.20 -10.62 29.99
N ILE A 497 2.16 -11.95 30.02
CA ILE A 497 3.13 -12.77 30.79
C ILE A 497 4.55 -12.51 30.31
N VAL A 498 4.79 -12.55 29.00
CA VAL A 498 6.15 -12.33 28.44
C VAL A 498 6.56 -10.87 28.62
N ALA A 499 5.63 -9.90 28.50
CA ALA A 499 5.89 -8.50 28.82
C ALA A 499 6.35 -8.30 30.26
N ALA A 500 5.70 -8.98 31.22
CA ALA A 500 6.11 -8.93 32.64
C ALA A 500 7.51 -9.53 32.86
N VAL A 501 7.83 -10.64 32.21
CA VAL A 501 9.19 -11.23 32.26
C VAL A 501 10.24 -10.26 31.74
N ALA A 502 9.96 -9.62 30.58
CA ALA A 502 10.85 -8.63 29.99
C ALA A 502 11.01 -7.39 30.90
N ALA A 503 9.94 -6.92 31.53
CA ALA A 503 9.98 -5.80 32.48
C ALA A 503 10.87 -6.13 33.72
N VAL A 504 10.79 -7.35 34.23
CA VAL A 504 11.66 -7.81 35.34
C VAL A 504 13.12 -7.87 34.89
N ALA A 505 13.39 -8.34 33.67
CA ALA A 505 14.74 -8.36 33.10
C ALA A 505 15.32 -6.94 32.98
N ALA A 506 14.54 -6.00 32.43
CA ALA A 506 14.91 -4.59 32.33
C ALA A 506 15.21 -3.95 33.69
N ALA A 507 14.40 -4.25 34.73
CA ALA A 507 14.61 -3.73 36.08
C ALA A 507 15.91 -4.26 36.70
N ARG A 508 16.27 -5.54 36.47
CA ARG A 508 17.53 -6.17 36.95
C ARG A 508 18.75 -5.58 36.26
N GLU A 509 18.68 -5.31 34.97
CA GLU A 509 19.77 -4.72 34.19
C GLU A 509 20.03 -3.28 34.66
N GLY A 510 19.03 -2.46 34.79
CA GLY A 510 19.14 -1.08 35.30
C GLY A 510 19.62 -1.02 36.79
N ALA A 511 19.37 -2.08 37.58
CA ALA A 511 19.92 -2.19 38.94
C ALA A 511 21.40 -2.59 38.96
N ARG A 512 21.89 -3.34 37.95
CA ARG A 512 23.31 -3.69 37.80
C ARG A 512 24.14 -2.50 37.33
N GLU A 513 23.64 -1.71 36.39
CA GLU A 513 24.31 -0.51 35.88
C GLU A 513 24.43 0.62 36.94
N ARG A 514 23.58 0.61 37.97
CA ARG A 514 23.63 1.58 39.08
C ARG A 514 24.49 1.14 40.26
N ARG A 515 25.08 -0.04 40.21
CA ARG A 515 26.04 -0.46 41.23
C ARG A 515 27.40 0.07 40.83
N PRO A 516 28.07 0.86 41.73
CA PRO A 516 29.36 1.49 41.43
C PRO A 516 30.48 0.46 41.21
#